data_b8417ab649c8709e50b1c91e016be75f
#
_entry.id   b8417ab649c8709e50b1c91e016be75f
#
_cell.length_a   1.000
_cell.length_b   1.000
_cell.length_c   1.000
_cell.angle_alpha   90.00
_cell.angle_beta   90.00
_cell.angle_gamma   90.00
#
_symmetry.space_group_name_H-M   'P 1'
#
loop_
_entity.id
_entity.type
_entity.pdbx_description
1 polymer ?
#
loop_
_entity_poly.entity_id
_entity_poly.type
_entity_poly.pdbx_seq_one_letter_code
_entity_poly.pdbx_strand_id
1 'polypeptide(L)'
;MENNLAECSATIAKEKNLVWQKTDISKGIREKSLNQKARTIWFTGLSGSGKSTLANEIEKRLVAMGKHTMLLDGDNVRMGLNNNLGFSDEDRVENIRRIAETAKLMNDAGLIVLTAFISPFRKDRRNANKIIGEDYIEVFVSTPLEECEKRDIKGLYKKARDGVIKEFTGISSPYEKPENPSITVDTTNCSLNESVDLVMEQLEKFL
;
A
#
# COMPACT_ATOMS: atom_id res chain seq x y z
N MET A 1 -10.24 17.34 -16.22
CA MET A 1 -9.66 15.98 -16.30
C MET A 1 -10.43 14.95 -15.45
N GLU A 2 -11.21 15.36 -14.48
CA GLU A 2 -12.07 14.47 -13.67
C GLU A 2 -13.25 13.87 -14.43
N ASN A 3 -13.81 14.59 -15.40
CA ASN A 3 -14.93 14.09 -16.21
C ASN A 3 -14.60 12.83 -17.05
N ASN A 4 -13.37 12.68 -17.54
CA ASN A 4 -13.00 11.57 -18.42
C ASN A 4 -12.92 10.20 -17.72
N LEU A 5 -12.64 10.15 -16.41
CA LEU A 5 -12.55 8.88 -15.65
C LEU A 5 -13.93 8.41 -15.20
N ALA A 6 -14.79 9.34 -14.81
CA ALA A 6 -16.19 9.03 -14.48
C ALA A 6 -16.96 8.57 -15.73
N GLU A 7 -16.72 9.20 -16.87
CA GLU A 7 -17.31 8.80 -18.16
C GLU A 7 -16.77 7.44 -18.63
N CYS A 8 -15.49 7.14 -18.48
CA CYS A 8 -14.90 5.84 -18.85
C CYS A 8 -15.44 4.72 -17.94
N SER A 9 -15.54 4.94 -16.63
CA SER A 9 -16.15 4.00 -15.67
C SER A 9 -17.63 3.77 -15.96
N ALA A 10 -18.38 4.82 -16.29
CA ALA A 10 -19.80 4.75 -16.66
C ALA A 10 -20.02 4.00 -17.99
N THR A 11 -19.10 4.17 -18.95
CA THR A 11 -19.15 3.47 -20.24
C THR A 11 -18.87 1.97 -20.07
N ILE A 12 -17.84 1.61 -19.31
CA ILE A 12 -17.53 0.19 -18.98
C ILE A 12 -18.67 -0.47 -18.20
N ALA A 13 -19.31 0.24 -17.28
CA ALA A 13 -20.46 -0.27 -16.54
C ALA A 13 -21.66 -0.51 -17.45
N LYS A 14 -21.91 0.36 -18.42
CA LYS A 14 -22.97 0.24 -19.41
C LYS A 14 -22.77 -0.95 -20.35
N GLU A 15 -21.53 -1.16 -20.83
CA GLU A 15 -21.18 -2.31 -21.67
C GLU A 15 -21.30 -3.66 -20.95
N LYS A 16 -21.13 -3.66 -19.61
CA LYS A 16 -21.23 -4.86 -18.77
C LYS A 16 -22.60 -5.05 -18.12
N ASN A 17 -23.59 -4.22 -18.45
CA ASN A 17 -24.92 -4.25 -17.81
C ASN A 17 -24.87 -4.10 -16.27
N LEU A 18 -23.90 -3.32 -15.76
CA LEU A 18 -23.73 -3.07 -14.33
C LEU A 18 -24.43 -1.77 -13.94
N VAL A 19 -25.16 -1.81 -12.82
CA VAL A 19 -25.82 -0.65 -12.22
C VAL A 19 -25.33 -0.50 -10.80
N TRP A 20 -24.85 0.71 -10.48
CA TRP A 20 -24.43 1.02 -9.10
C TRP A 20 -25.63 1.00 -8.17
N GLN A 21 -25.57 0.17 -7.13
CA GLN A 21 -26.59 0.09 -6.09
C GLN A 21 -26.29 1.12 -4.98
N LYS A 22 -27.23 2.03 -4.76
CA LYS A 22 -27.15 2.93 -3.59
C LYS A 22 -27.50 2.16 -2.32
N THR A 23 -26.65 2.30 -1.31
CA THR A 23 -26.87 1.76 0.03
C THR A 23 -27.19 2.91 0.99
N ASP A 24 -28.04 2.67 1.99
CA ASP A 24 -28.45 3.68 2.97
C ASP A 24 -27.32 4.02 3.95
N ILE A 25 -26.42 3.05 4.22
CA ILE A 25 -25.29 3.24 5.12
C ILE A 25 -24.08 3.70 4.32
N SER A 26 -23.78 4.98 4.41
CA SER A 26 -22.63 5.60 3.77
C SER A 26 -21.32 5.38 4.56
N LYS A 27 -20.17 5.62 3.91
CA LYS A 27 -18.85 5.68 4.56
C LYS A 27 -18.87 6.61 5.78
N GLY A 28 -19.41 7.83 5.66
CA GLY A 28 -19.46 8.79 6.78
C GLY A 28 -20.27 8.30 7.99
N ILE A 29 -21.32 7.50 7.78
CA ILE A 29 -22.07 6.88 8.89
C ILE A 29 -21.18 5.85 9.60
N ARG A 30 -20.43 5.03 8.86
CA ARG A 30 -19.51 4.03 9.41
C ARG A 30 -18.34 4.68 10.16
N GLU A 31 -17.72 5.70 9.57
CA GLU A 31 -16.67 6.49 10.22
C GLU A 31 -17.14 7.08 11.57
N LYS A 32 -18.34 7.66 11.58
CA LYS A 32 -18.94 8.20 12.82
C LYS A 32 -19.18 7.10 13.86
N SER A 33 -19.70 5.94 13.44
CA SER A 33 -19.93 4.78 14.32
C SER A 33 -18.62 4.24 14.92
N LEU A 34 -17.53 4.24 14.14
CA LEU A 34 -16.20 3.77 14.56
C LEU A 34 -15.36 4.86 15.24
N ASN A 35 -15.86 6.09 15.32
CA ASN A 35 -15.14 7.25 15.86
C ASN A 35 -13.73 7.42 15.25
N GLN A 36 -13.64 7.32 13.91
CA GLN A 36 -12.39 7.48 13.16
C GLN A 36 -12.66 7.91 11.72
N LYS A 37 -11.61 8.41 11.06
CA LYS A 37 -11.59 8.62 9.62
C LYS A 37 -10.96 7.40 8.94
N ALA A 38 -11.58 6.93 7.88
CA ALA A 38 -10.98 5.89 7.06
C ALA A 38 -9.77 6.46 6.33
N ARG A 39 -8.68 5.70 6.27
CA ARG A 39 -7.44 6.06 5.55
C ARG A 39 -6.77 4.81 5.02
N THR A 40 -6.04 4.95 3.92
CA THR A 40 -5.11 3.93 3.45
C THR A 40 -3.68 4.45 3.59
N ILE A 41 -2.92 3.86 4.50
CA ILE A 41 -1.50 4.13 4.72
C ILE A 41 -0.72 3.18 3.82
N TRP A 42 -0.25 3.70 2.67
CA TRP A 42 0.38 2.93 1.61
C TRP A 42 1.89 2.93 1.74
N PHE A 43 2.46 1.88 2.34
CA PHE A 43 3.92 1.74 2.43
C PHE A 43 4.50 1.22 1.12
N THR A 44 5.48 1.95 0.57
CA THR A 44 6.28 1.57 -0.60
C THR A 44 7.77 1.63 -0.29
N GLY A 45 8.58 0.84 -0.98
CA GLY A 45 10.04 0.75 -0.79
C GLY A 45 10.58 -0.60 -1.20
N LEU A 46 11.90 -0.76 -1.21
CA LEU A 46 12.61 -1.99 -1.61
C LEU A 46 12.27 -3.19 -0.72
N SER A 47 12.49 -4.39 -1.19
CA SER A 47 12.50 -5.58 -0.34
C SER A 47 13.51 -5.39 0.78
N GLY A 48 13.22 -5.84 2.01
CA GLY A 48 14.13 -5.64 3.15
C GLY A 48 14.20 -4.21 3.71
N SER A 49 13.47 -3.23 3.17
CA SER A 49 13.47 -1.84 3.68
C SER A 49 12.77 -1.67 5.04
N GLY A 50 12.07 -2.68 5.55
CA GLY A 50 11.39 -2.61 6.83
C GLY A 50 9.88 -2.32 6.76
N LYS A 51 9.26 -2.22 5.56
CA LYS A 51 7.83 -1.89 5.38
C LYS A 51 6.88 -2.70 6.26
N SER A 52 6.94 -4.04 6.17
CA SER A 52 6.03 -4.93 6.90
C SER A 52 6.20 -4.81 8.42
N THR A 53 7.44 -4.68 8.88
CA THR A 53 7.76 -4.49 10.30
C THR A 53 7.21 -3.16 10.80
N LEU A 54 7.46 -2.08 10.05
CA LEU A 54 7.00 -0.74 10.38
C LEU A 54 5.47 -0.66 10.37
N ALA A 55 4.83 -1.19 9.32
CA ALA A 55 3.38 -1.21 9.20
C ALA A 55 2.71 -1.99 10.35
N ASN A 56 3.26 -3.14 10.73
CA ASN A 56 2.77 -3.94 11.85
C ASN A 56 2.88 -3.20 13.20
N GLU A 57 3.99 -2.52 13.48
CA GLU A 57 4.12 -1.76 14.73
C GLU A 57 3.23 -0.53 14.77
N ILE A 58 3.04 0.15 13.62
CA ILE A 58 2.08 1.25 13.50
C ILE A 58 0.65 0.74 13.72
N GLU A 59 0.29 -0.41 13.12
CA GLU A 59 -1.02 -1.03 13.34
C GLU A 59 -1.27 -1.31 14.83
N LYS A 60 -0.29 -1.90 15.54
CA LYS A 60 -0.40 -2.14 16.99
C LYS A 60 -0.69 -0.87 17.78
N ARG A 61 -0.01 0.24 17.45
CA ARG A 61 -0.25 1.53 18.11
C ARG A 61 -1.65 2.08 17.80
N LEU A 62 -2.08 2.01 16.54
CA LEU A 62 -3.43 2.45 16.16
C LEU A 62 -4.50 1.63 16.89
N VAL A 63 -4.34 0.32 16.98
CA VAL A 63 -5.25 -0.56 17.75
C VAL A 63 -5.24 -0.20 19.25
N ALA A 64 -4.07 0.06 19.82
CA ALA A 64 -3.96 0.52 21.22
C ALA A 64 -4.64 1.88 21.46
N MET A 65 -4.76 2.72 20.43
CA MET A 65 -5.53 3.97 20.44
C MET A 65 -7.03 3.76 20.19
N GLY A 66 -7.50 2.51 20.12
CA GLY A 66 -8.89 2.16 19.85
C GLY A 66 -9.31 2.28 18.39
N LYS A 67 -8.37 2.33 17.45
CA LYS A 67 -8.67 2.39 16.02
C LYS A 67 -8.92 1.00 15.44
N HIS A 68 -9.81 0.93 14.46
CA HIS A 68 -10.16 -0.27 13.72
C HIS A 68 -9.34 -0.31 12.43
N THR A 69 -8.45 -1.29 12.32
CA THR A 69 -7.44 -1.36 11.27
C THR A 69 -7.49 -2.66 10.49
N MET A 70 -6.81 -2.70 9.34
CA MET A 70 -6.49 -3.92 8.60
C MET A 70 -5.15 -3.77 7.90
N LEU A 71 -4.23 -4.69 8.18
CA LEU A 71 -2.94 -4.77 7.50
C LEU A 71 -3.00 -5.74 6.30
N LEU A 72 -2.71 -5.23 5.12
CA LEU A 72 -2.54 -5.99 3.88
C LEU A 72 -1.04 -6.11 3.58
N ASP A 73 -0.46 -7.24 3.92
CA ASP A 73 0.95 -7.54 3.62
C ASP A 73 1.07 -8.26 2.27
N GLY A 74 2.14 -7.95 1.53
CA GLY A 74 2.35 -8.45 0.18
C GLY A 74 2.44 -9.97 0.06
N ASP A 75 3.09 -10.63 1.01
CA ASP A 75 3.22 -12.09 1.00
C ASP A 75 1.88 -12.74 1.38
N ASN A 76 1.20 -12.24 2.41
CA ASN A 76 -0.08 -12.77 2.88
C ASN A 76 -1.17 -12.69 1.80
N VAL A 77 -1.25 -11.55 1.10
CA VAL A 77 -2.24 -11.36 0.03
C VAL A 77 -1.99 -12.31 -1.14
N ARG A 78 -0.73 -12.61 -1.45
CA ARG A 78 -0.36 -13.57 -2.51
C ARG A 78 -0.63 -15.02 -2.12
N MET A 79 -0.78 -15.35 -0.85
CA MET A 79 -1.23 -16.67 -0.41
C MET A 79 -2.75 -16.87 -0.55
N GLY A 80 -3.53 -15.80 -0.68
CA GLY A 80 -4.99 -15.82 -0.76
C GLY A 80 -5.52 -15.09 -1.99
N LEU A 81 -5.91 -13.82 -1.80
CA LEU A 81 -6.59 -12.98 -2.79
C LEU A 81 -5.89 -12.95 -4.17
N ASN A 82 -4.57 -12.96 -4.20
CA ASN A 82 -3.75 -12.83 -5.40
C ASN A 82 -2.91 -14.09 -5.68
N ASN A 83 -3.36 -15.27 -5.23
CA ASN A 83 -2.64 -16.54 -5.39
C ASN A 83 -2.48 -16.99 -6.86
N ASN A 84 -3.29 -16.42 -7.75
CA ASN A 84 -3.21 -16.68 -9.19
C ASN A 84 -2.24 -15.73 -9.94
N LEU A 85 -1.59 -14.80 -9.24
CA LEU A 85 -0.65 -13.84 -9.83
C LEU A 85 0.80 -14.24 -9.55
N GLY A 86 1.64 -14.17 -10.59
CA GLY A 86 3.08 -14.33 -10.51
C GLY A 86 3.82 -13.03 -10.21
N PHE A 87 5.02 -12.89 -10.79
CA PHE A 87 5.91 -11.73 -10.60
C PHE A 87 6.27 -11.02 -11.92
N SER A 88 5.57 -11.33 -13.03
CA SER A 88 5.70 -10.54 -14.26
C SER A 88 5.25 -9.10 -14.01
N ASP A 89 5.61 -8.18 -14.90
CA ASP A 89 5.20 -6.78 -14.77
C ASP A 89 3.68 -6.64 -14.81
N GLU A 90 2.98 -7.40 -15.66
CA GLU A 90 1.52 -7.42 -15.73
C GLU A 90 0.89 -7.91 -14.43
N ASP A 91 1.42 -9.00 -13.85
CA ASP A 91 0.95 -9.54 -12.59
C ASP A 91 1.18 -8.57 -11.43
N ARG A 92 2.29 -7.82 -11.45
CA ARG A 92 2.58 -6.78 -10.44
C ARG A 92 1.59 -5.63 -10.55
N VAL A 93 1.29 -5.15 -11.76
CA VAL A 93 0.29 -4.10 -12.01
C VAL A 93 -1.09 -4.54 -11.50
N GLU A 94 -1.52 -5.76 -11.86
CA GLU A 94 -2.81 -6.31 -11.43
C GLU A 94 -2.86 -6.53 -9.91
N ASN A 95 -1.76 -6.99 -9.31
CA ASN A 95 -1.65 -7.11 -7.86
C ASN A 95 -1.90 -5.77 -7.17
N ILE A 96 -1.23 -4.70 -7.59
CA ILE A 96 -1.41 -3.36 -7.01
C ILE A 96 -2.83 -2.84 -7.23
N ARG A 97 -3.41 -3.05 -8.42
CA ARG A 97 -4.79 -2.68 -8.70
C ARG A 97 -5.78 -3.36 -7.74
N ARG A 98 -5.68 -4.69 -7.58
CA ARG A 98 -6.56 -5.44 -6.66
C ARG A 98 -6.43 -4.97 -5.22
N ILE A 99 -5.22 -4.69 -4.76
CA ILE A 99 -4.99 -4.16 -3.41
C ILE A 99 -5.62 -2.79 -3.24
N ALA A 100 -5.50 -1.91 -4.22
CA ALA A 100 -6.11 -0.58 -4.17
C ALA A 100 -7.64 -0.65 -4.09
N GLU A 101 -8.27 -1.52 -4.90
CA GLU A 101 -9.73 -1.74 -4.84
C GLU A 101 -10.16 -2.34 -3.48
N THR A 102 -9.40 -3.30 -2.96
CA THR A 102 -9.68 -3.91 -1.66
C THR A 102 -9.54 -2.87 -0.54
N ALA A 103 -8.48 -2.06 -0.56
CA ALA A 103 -8.27 -0.99 0.41
C ALA A 103 -9.42 0.03 0.36
N LYS A 104 -9.87 0.41 -0.84
CA LYS A 104 -11.02 1.31 -1.02
C LYS A 104 -12.28 0.74 -0.39
N LEU A 105 -12.61 -0.54 -0.64
CA LEU A 105 -13.79 -1.19 -0.04
C LEU A 105 -13.69 -1.22 1.49
N MET A 106 -12.48 -1.42 2.05
CA MET A 106 -12.25 -1.37 3.49
C MET A 106 -12.36 0.07 4.04
N ASN A 107 -11.90 1.08 3.29
CA ASN A 107 -12.14 2.48 3.65
C ASN A 107 -13.64 2.82 3.63
N ASP A 108 -14.40 2.30 2.66
CA ASP A 108 -15.86 2.47 2.64
C ASP A 108 -16.54 1.78 3.84
N ALA A 109 -15.92 0.75 4.41
CA ALA A 109 -16.34 0.15 5.68
C ALA A 109 -15.94 0.97 6.93
N GLY A 110 -15.16 2.05 6.76
CA GLY A 110 -14.71 2.93 7.83
C GLY A 110 -13.36 2.54 8.44
N LEU A 111 -12.66 1.56 7.88
CA LEU A 111 -11.39 1.05 8.43
C LEU A 111 -10.19 1.92 8.02
N ILE A 112 -9.16 1.92 8.88
CA ILE A 112 -7.82 2.37 8.52
C ILE A 112 -7.07 1.16 7.96
N VAL A 113 -6.65 1.26 6.70
CA VAL A 113 -5.95 0.18 6.00
C VAL A 113 -4.46 0.49 5.92
N LEU A 114 -3.62 -0.44 6.34
CA LEU A 114 -2.18 -0.36 6.12
C LEU A 114 -1.81 -1.33 5.00
N THR A 115 -1.01 -0.90 4.03
CA THR A 115 -0.58 -1.78 2.93
C THR A 115 0.94 -1.83 2.87
N ALA A 116 1.55 -3.02 2.86
CA ALA A 116 3.00 -3.19 2.83
C ALA A 116 3.44 -3.89 1.54
N PHE A 117 3.64 -3.13 0.46
CA PHE A 117 4.02 -3.62 -0.86
C PHE A 117 5.24 -2.89 -1.41
N ILE A 118 6.06 -3.55 -2.23
CA ILE A 118 7.15 -2.87 -2.94
C ILE A 118 6.59 -1.77 -3.82
N SER A 119 5.51 -2.06 -4.60
CA SER A 119 4.86 -1.16 -5.55
C SER A 119 5.87 -0.30 -6.34
N PRO A 120 6.72 -0.92 -7.19
CA PRO A 120 7.94 -0.31 -7.68
C PRO A 120 7.69 0.84 -8.66
N PHE A 121 6.59 0.83 -9.40
CA PHE A 121 6.32 1.79 -10.46
C PHE A 121 5.46 2.97 -9.99
N ARG A 122 5.87 4.19 -10.32
CA ARG A 122 5.11 5.41 -10.02
C ARG A 122 3.71 5.39 -10.61
N LYS A 123 3.58 4.83 -11.84
CA LYS A 123 2.30 4.70 -12.53
C LYS A 123 1.29 3.89 -11.70
N ASP A 124 1.73 2.79 -11.09
CA ASP A 124 0.86 1.90 -10.33
C ASP A 124 0.43 2.55 -9.01
N ARG A 125 1.36 3.21 -8.31
CA ARG A 125 1.04 3.98 -7.10
C ARG A 125 0.10 5.15 -7.39
N ARG A 126 0.30 5.86 -8.52
CA ARG A 126 -0.66 6.90 -8.98
C ARG A 126 -2.03 6.31 -9.30
N ASN A 127 -2.11 5.12 -9.87
CA ASN A 127 -3.38 4.44 -10.09
C ASN A 127 -4.03 4.02 -8.77
N ALA A 128 -3.26 3.49 -7.82
CA ALA A 128 -3.76 3.18 -6.48
C ALA A 128 -4.32 4.43 -5.79
N ASN A 129 -3.60 5.55 -5.85
CA ASN A 129 -4.08 6.84 -5.35
C ASN A 129 -5.39 7.29 -6.02
N LYS A 130 -5.52 7.14 -7.34
CA LYS A 130 -6.77 7.48 -8.05
C LYS A 130 -7.95 6.60 -7.63
N ILE A 131 -7.72 5.31 -7.37
CA ILE A 131 -8.75 4.36 -6.93
C ILE A 131 -9.21 4.70 -5.52
N ILE A 132 -8.26 4.91 -4.60
CA ILE A 132 -8.53 5.15 -3.18
C ILE A 132 -9.02 6.58 -2.94
N GLY A 133 -8.48 7.55 -3.69
CA GLY A 133 -8.85 8.95 -3.61
C GLY A 133 -8.21 9.68 -2.42
N GLU A 134 -8.98 10.54 -1.76
CA GLU A 134 -8.54 11.42 -0.66
C GLU A 134 -8.05 10.67 0.60
N ASP A 135 -8.38 9.40 0.71
CA ASP A 135 -7.96 8.55 1.84
C ASP A 135 -6.52 8.03 1.70
N TYR A 136 -5.88 8.22 0.54
CA TYR A 136 -4.56 7.68 0.23
C TYR A 136 -3.44 8.50 0.87
N ILE A 137 -2.59 7.85 1.66
CA ILE A 137 -1.41 8.44 2.31
C ILE A 137 -0.19 7.60 1.91
N GLU A 138 0.70 8.14 1.07
CA GLU A 138 1.90 7.43 0.63
C GLU A 138 3.03 7.56 1.64
N VAL A 139 3.51 6.42 2.17
CA VAL A 139 4.66 6.35 3.07
C VAL A 139 5.82 5.69 2.31
N PHE A 140 6.84 6.47 2.01
CA PHE A 140 8.05 5.98 1.36
C PHE A 140 9.08 5.54 2.40
N VAL A 141 9.34 4.22 2.46
CA VAL A 141 10.43 3.66 3.27
C VAL A 141 11.69 3.69 2.42
N SER A 142 12.49 4.75 2.60
CA SER A 142 13.58 5.18 1.71
C SER A 142 14.92 4.50 1.96
N THR A 143 14.94 3.43 2.78
CA THR A 143 16.15 2.66 3.09
C THR A 143 16.95 2.34 1.83
N PRO A 144 18.25 2.68 1.77
CA PRO A 144 19.11 2.43 0.61
C PRO A 144 19.21 0.96 0.22
N LEU A 145 19.47 0.72 -1.08
CA LEU A 145 19.58 -0.65 -1.62
C LEU A 145 20.65 -1.46 -0.89
N GLU A 146 21.81 -0.85 -0.63
CA GLU A 146 22.94 -1.49 0.04
C GLU A 146 22.57 -2.00 1.43
N GLU A 147 21.78 -1.22 2.17
CA GLU A 147 21.30 -1.62 3.49
C GLU A 147 20.21 -2.71 3.40
N CYS A 148 19.32 -2.62 2.43
CA CYS A 148 18.33 -3.66 2.17
C CYS A 148 19.00 -5.00 1.79
N GLU A 149 20.03 -4.95 0.95
CA GLU A 149 20.80 -6.10 0.50
C GLU A 149 21.63 -6.71 1.67
N LYS A 150 22.21 -5.87 2.52
CA LYS A 150 22.92 -6.31 3.73
C LYS A 150 22.00 -7.04 4.72
N ARG A 151 20.78 -6.56 4.86
CA ARG A 151 19.77 -7.22 5.72
C ARG A 151 19.32 -8.56 5.16
N ASP A 152 19.01 -8.63 3.90
CA ASP A 152 18.55 -9.79 3.10
C ASP A 152 17.89 -10.95 3.90
N ILE A 153 16.96 -10.60 4.78
CA ILE A 153 16.35 -11.51 5.77
C ILE A 153 15.78 -12.79 5.12
N LYS A 154 15.30 -12.66 3.88
CA LYS A 154 14.66 -13.75 3.12
C LYS A 154 15.64 -14.43 2.13
N GLY A 155 16.89 -13.99 2.05
CA GLY A 155 17.88 -14.48 1.09
C GLY A 155 17.52 -14.19 -0.38
N LEU A 156 16.66 -13.21 -0.62
CA LEU A 156 16.17 -12.91 -1.97
C LEU A 156 17.18 -12.12 -2.80
N TYR A 157 17.95 -11.21 -2.18
CA TYR A 157 19.01 -10.47 -2.85
C TYR A 157 20.11 -11.39 -3.32
N LYS A 158 20.53 -12.32 -2.48
CA LYS A 158 21.52 -13.34 -2.86
C LYS A 158 21.04 -14.14 -4.07
N LYS A 159 19.81 -14.64 -4.05
CA LYS A 159 19.21 -15.37 -5.18
C LYS A 159 19.10 -14.53 -6.45
N ALA A 160 18.84 -13.23 -6.33
CA ALA A 160 18.79 -12.32 -7.46
C ALA A 160 20.18 -12.07 -8.05
N ARG A 161 21.21 -11.87 -7.22
CA ARG A 161 22.62 -11.74 -7.65
C ARG A 161 23.15 -13.02 -8.31
N ASP A 162 22.76 -14.17 -7.79
CA ASP A 162 23.10 -15.49 -8.35
C ASP A 162 22.29 -15.82 -9.64
N GLY A 163 21.41 -14.91 -10.12
CA GLY A 163 20.61 -15.08 -11.32
C GLY A 163 19.45 -16.07 -11.20
N VAL A 164 19.15 -16.56 -9.98
CA VAL A 164 18.05 -17.49 -9.71
C VAL A 164 16.69 -16.76 -9.82
N ILE A 165 16.62 -15.50 -9.37
CA ILE A 165 15.46 -14.63 -9.53
C ILE A 165 15.78 -13.61 -10.63
N LYS A 166 15.03 -13.65 -11.74
CA LYS A 166 15.35 -12.85 -12.94
C LYS A 166 14.86 -11.40 -12.85
N GLU A 167 13.68 -11.16 -12.29
CA GLU A 167 13.03 -9.83 -12.25
C GLU A 167 12.90 -9.33 -10.80
N PHE A 168 14.04 -9.03 -10.18
CA PHE A 168 14.07 -8.59 -8.80
C PHE A 168 14.23 -7.08 -8.70
N THR A 169 13.26 -6.42 -8.03
CA THR A 169 13.24 -4.96 -7.87
C THR A 169 14.48 -4.46 -7.11
N GLY A 170 15.17 -3.52 -7.71
CA GLY A 170 16.41 -2.94 -7.18
C GLY A 170 17.68 -3.61 -7.70
N ILE A 171 17.62 -4.79 -8.33
CA ILE A 171 18.77 -5.49 -8.94
C ILE A 171 18.62 -5.56 -10.45
N SER A 172 17.68 -6.34 -10.96
CA SER A 172 17.43 -6.52 -12.39
C SER A 172 16.16 -5.83 -12.89
N SER A 173 15.35 -5.30 -11.97
CA SER A 173 14.12 -4.54 -12.24
C SER A 173 14.18 -3.20 -11.50
N PRO A 174 13.69 -2.10 -12.08
CA PRO A 174 13.80 -0.78 -11.44
C PRO A 174 12.86 -0.62 -10.25
N TYR A 175 13.23 0.28 -9.33
CA TYR A 175 12.35 0.89 -8.36
C TYR A 175 12.31 2.40 -8.60
N GLU A 176 11.13 2.92 -8.95
CA GLU A 176 10.92 4.34 -9.18
C GLU A 176 10.52 5.02 -7.86
N LYS A 177 11.46 5.75 -7.25
CA LYS A 177 11.19 6.49 -6.01
C LYS A 177 9.98 7.42 -6.17
N PRO A 178 9.11 7.55 -5.16
CA PRO A 178 8.04 8.54 -5.15
C PRO A 178 8.58 9.96 -5.37
N GLU A 179 7.83 10.81 -6.06
CA GLU A 179 8.19 12.21 -6.28
C GLU A 179 7.79 13.09 -5.11
N ASN A 180 6.58 12.88 -4.59
CA ASN A 180 6.01 13.66 -3.49
C ASN A 180 5.25 12.73 -2.53
N PRO A 181 5.94 11.85 -1.78
CA PRO A 181 5.27 11.01 -0.79
C PRO A 181 4.74 11.87 0.36
N SER A 182 3.65 11.43 0.98
CA SER A 182 3.08 12.12 2.15
C SER A 182 4.03 12.07 3.35
N ILE A 183 4.75 10.95 3.49
CA ILE A 183 5.71 10.69 4.57
C ILE A 183 6.91 9.96 3.97
N THR A 184 8.12 10.34 4.43
CA THR A 184 9.36 9.61 4.10
C THR A 184 10.06 9.20 5.38
N VAL A 185 10.49 7.93 5.47
CA VAL A 185 11.23 7.38 6.59
C VAL A 185 12.40 6.53 6.10
N ASP A 186 13.60 6.81 6.62
CA ASP A 186 14.78 5.97 6.42
C ASP A 186 15.02 5.14 7.69
N THR A 187 15.04 3.82 7.55
CA THR A 187 15.21 2.90 8.67
C THR A 187 16.66 2.46 8.88
N THR A 188 17.63 3.12 8.21
CA THR A 188 19.04 2.70 8.23
C THR A 188 19.68 2.89 9.60
N ASN A 189 19.56 4.09 10.16
CA ASN A 189 20.24 4.50 11.39
C ASN A 189 19.28 4.76 12.57
N CYS A 190 18.02 4.35 12.44
CA CYS A 190 17.00 4.51 13.47
C CYS A 190 16.56 3.16 13.99
N SER A 191 16.28 3.09 15.26
CA SER A 191 15.57 1.95 15.83
C SER A 191 14.17 1.85 15.25
N LEU A 192 13.55 0.68 15.39
CA LEU A 192 12.17 0.48 14.95
C LEU A 192 11.23 1.47 15.66
N ASN A 193 11.38 1.69 16.96
CA ASN A 193 10.55 2.61 17.73
C ASN A 193 10.68 4.06 17.23
N GLU A 194 11.90 4.55 17.01
CA GLU A 194 12.13 5.89 16.46
C GLU A 194 11.49 6.06 15.07
N SER A 195 11.61 5.05 14.21
CA SER A 195 10.98 5.06 12.90
C SER A 195 9.44 5.09 12.99
N VAL A 196 8.87 4.34 13.93
CA VAL A 196 7.42 4.30 14.19
C VAL A 196 6.95 5.65 14.76
N ASP A 197 7.69 6.23 15.74
CA ASP A 197 7.36 7.52 16.33
C ASP A 197 7.32 8.63 15.27
N LEU A 198 8.33 8.67 14.40
CA LEU A 198 8.40 9.63 13.30
C LEU A 198 7.20 9.52 12.34
N VAL A 199 6.82 8.28 11.98
CA VAL A 199 5.68 8.08 11.08
C VAL A 199 4.37 8.41 11.78
N MET A 200 4.18 8.00 13.04
CA MET A 200 2.97 8.29 13.82
C MET A 200 2.74 9.78 14.01
N GLU A 201 3.78 10.55 14.37
CA GLU A 201 3.71 12.02 14.49
C GLU A 201 3.23 12.66 13.18
N GLN A 202 3.73 12.20 12.04
CA GLN A 202 3.30 12.72 10.75
C GLN A 202 1.90 12.24 10.33
N LEU A 203 1.45 11.08 10.82
CA LEU A 203 0.12 10.56 10.54
C LEU A 203 -0.98 11.28 11.32
N GLU A 204 -0.71 11.89 12.47
CA GLU A 204 -1.69 12.60 13.31
C GLU A 204 -2.53 13.62 12.54
N LYS A 205 -1.94 14.32 11.58
CA LYS A 205 -2.63 15.31 10.73
C LYS A 205 -3.64 14.71 9.74
N PHE A 206 -3.62 13.38 9.55
CA PHE A 206 -4.50 12.68 8.61
C PHE A 206 -5.58 11.82 9.31
N LEU A 207 -5.36 11.45 10.58
CA LEU A 207 -6.23 10.59 11.37
C LEU A 207 -7.27 11.38 12.17
#